data_90aa8cd1b4c1d00e547d2df844a2abec
#
_entry.id   90aa8cd1b4c1d00e547d2df844a2abec
#
_cell.length_a   1.000
_cell.length_b   1.000
_cell.length_c   1.000
_cell.angle_alpha   90.00
_cell.angle_beta   90.00
_cell.angle_gamma   90.00
#
_symmetry.space_group_name_H-M   'P 1'
#
loop_
_entity.id
_entity.type
_entity.pdbx_description
1 polymer ?
#
loop_
_entity_poly.entity_id
_entity_poly.type
_entity_poly.pdbx_seq_one_letter_code
_entity_poly.pdbx_strand_id
1 'polypeptide(L)'
;MKVLILGHDGMLGSTVFKYLTNKVDNIESLQKEHRWPSESFKSELQNFDGDYIINCIGAIPQRTNDFKVNYELPIWLDENTDCRVIHQDTDSWKEKDEYSLSKIRASNYLALHGSRTKMIKTCVIGYDRGKVSLLDWFLSSEGEVYGYTECYWNGNTTLQWAEQCVELINNWEKYAKTT
;
A
#
# COMPACT_ATOMS: atom_id res chain seq x y z
N MET A 1 -13.62 -15.95 4.04
CA MET A 1 -13.09 -14.57 4.06
C MET A 1 -12.63 -14.23 2.65
N LYS A 2 -13.07 -13.08 2.12
CA LYS A 2 -12.79 -12.64 0.75
C LYS A 2 -12.00 -11.34 0.79
N VAL A 3 -10.84 -11.29 0.11
CA VAL A 3 -9.88 -10.17 0.15
C VAL A 3 -9.57 -9.70 -1.26
N LEU A 4 -9.71 -8.41 -1.52
CA LEU A 4 -9.30 -7.77 -2.76
C LEU A 4 -7.97 -7.04 -2.59
N ILE A 5 -7.03 -7.30 -3.49
CA ILE A 5 -5.72 -6.62 -3.49
C ILE A 5 -5.65 -5.65 -4.66
N LEU A 6 -5.53 -4.37 -4.34
CA LEU A 6 -5.32 -3.31 -5.32
C LEU A 6 -3.83 -3.12 -5.58
N GLY A 7 -3.44 -3.02 -6.84
CA GLY A 7 -2.05 -2.83 -7.24
C GLY A 7 -1.20 -4.11 -7.18
N HIS A 8 -1.79 -5.28 -7.39
CA HIS A 8 -1.15 -6.60 -7.35
C HIS A 8 0.04 -6.77 -8.31
N ASP A 9 0.19 -5.92 -9.31
CA ASP A 9 1.33 -5.91 -10.25
C ASP A 9 2.53 -5.08 -9.76
N GLY A 10 2.34 -4.22 -8.75
CA GLY A 10 3.40 -3.38 -8.17
C GLY A 10 4.34 -4.12 -7.22
N MET A 11 5.40 -3.44 -6.79
CA MET A 11 6.40 -3.97 -5.85
C MET A 11 5.76 -4.58 -4.60
N LEU A 12 4.94 -3.80 -3.91
CA LEU A 12 4.28 -4.25 -2.67
C LEU A 12 3.16 -5.25 -2.97
N GLY A 13 2.24 -4.89 -3.86
CA GLY A 13 1.04 -5.69 -4.13
C GLY A 13 1.32 -7.08 -4.68
N SER A 14 2.39 -7.25 -5.46
CA SER A 14 2.76 -8.58 -5.98
C SER A 14 3.23 -9.53 -4.88
N THR A 15 3.95 -9.02 -3.89
CA THR A 15 4.36 -9.82 -2.72
C THR A 15 3.17 -10.13 -1.83
N VAL A 16 2.31 -9.13 -1.57
CA VAL A 16 1.09 -9.31 -0.78
C VAL A 16 0.18 -10.34 -1.43
N PHE A 17 -0.10 -10.22 -2.72
CA PHE A 17 -0.93 -11.16 -3.46
C PHE A 17 -0.40 -12.61 -3.34
N LYS A 18 0.89 -12.80 -3.65
CA LYS A 18 1.55 -14.11 -3.58
C LYS A 18 1.54 -14.69 -2.16
N TYR A 19 1.79 -13.87 -1.16
CA TYR A 19 1.83 -14.33 0.24
C TYR A 19 0.45 -14.72 0.75
N LEU A 20 -0.57 -13.89 0.50
CA LEU A 20 -1.92 -14.12 0.99
C LEU A 20 -2.63 -15.27 0.27
N THR A 21 -2.29 -15.58 -0.99
CA THR A 21 -2.86 -16.73 -1.72
C THR A 21 -2.72 -18.05 -0.97
N ASN A 22 -1.71 -18.17 -0.10
CA ASN A 22 -1.49 -19.36 0.74
C ASN A 22 -2.06 -19.23 2.16
N LYS A 23 -2.74 -18.11 2.48
CA LYS A 23 -3.22 -17.78 3.84
C LYS A 23 -4.72 -17.48 3.91
N VAL A 24 -5.32 -17.14 2.79
CA VAL A 24 -6.71 -16.74 2.67
C VAL A 24 -7.37 -17.50 1.52
N ASP A 25 -8.56 -18.01 1.74
CA ASP A 25 -9.22 -18.93 0.78
C ASP A 25 -9.67 -18.21 -0.51
N ASN A 26 -10.06 -16.94 -0.42
CA ASN A 26 -10.54 -16.18 -1.59
C ASN A 26 -9.79 -14.85 -1.70
N ILE A 27 -8.86 -14.79 -2.67
CA ILE A 27 -8.08 -13.60 -3.02
C ILE A 27 -8.42 -13.17 -4.42
N GLU A 28 -8.78 -11.90 -4.57
CA GLU A 28 -9.10 -11.28 -5.85
C GLU A 28 -8.17 -10.09 -6.14
N SER A 29 -8.09 -9.71 -7.41
CA SER A 29 -7.44 -8.48 -7.88
C SER A 29 -8.24 -7.89 -9.03
N LEU A 30 -8.19 -6.57 -9.20
CA LEU A 30 -8.86 -5.92 -10.33
C LEU A 30 -8.12 -6.17 -11.65
N GLN A 31 -8.88 -6.23 -12.74
CA GLN A 31 -8.34 -6.27 -14.10
C GLN A 31 -7.61 -4.97 -14.43
N LYS A 32 -6.63 -5.03 -15.35
CA LYS A 32 -5.76 -3.89 -15.68
C LYS A 32 -6.47 -2.69 -16.32
N GLU A 33 -7.62 -2.91 -16.95
CA GLU A 33 -8.46 -1.90 -17.55
C GLU A 33 -9.19 -1.04 -16.52
N HIS A 34 -9.43 -1.57 -15.32
CA HIS A 34 -10.01 -0.81 -14.21
C HIS A 34 -8.92 -0.05 -13.48
N ARG A 35 -8.80 1.24 -13.75
CA ARG A 35 -7.78 2.12 -13.15
C ARG A 35 -8.41 3.31 -12.46
N TRP A 36 -7.89 3.63 -11.29
CA TRP A 36 -8.24 4.88 -10.61
C TRP A 36 -7.90 6.11 -11.49
N PRO A 37 -8.79 7.11 -11.56
CA PRO A 37 -10.12 7.27 -10.91
C PRO A 37 -11.30 6.90 -11.81
N SER A 38 -11.19 5.95 -12.75
CA SER A 38 -12.27 5.62 -13.70
C SER A 38 -13.56 5.15 -13.01
N GLU A 39 -14.69 5.40 -13.64
CA GLU A 39 -16.00 4.94 -13.13
C GLU A 39 -16.08 3.41 -13.06
N SER A 40 -15.45 2.68 -14.00
CA SER A 40 -15.38 1.23 -13.94
C SER A 40 -14.63 0.74 -12.69
N PHE A 41 -13.51 1.40 -12.32
CA PHE A 41 -12.78 1.09 -11.08
C PHE A 41 -13.66 1.30 -9.85
N LYS A 42 -14.34 2.44 -9.77
CA LYS A 42 -15.22 2.77 -8.64
C LYS A 42 -16.39 1.80 -8.52
N SER A 43 -17.03 1.50 -9.65
CA SER A 43 -18.18 0.57 -9.69
C SER A 43 -17.77 -0.84 -9.22
N GLU A 44 -16.64 -1.36 -9.67
CA GLU A 44 -16.14 -2.66 -9.21
C GLU A 44 -15.93 -2.69 -7.69
N LEU A 45 -15.37 -1.63 -7.12
CA LEU A 45 -15.12 -1.55 -5.69
C LEU A 45 -16.40 -1.35 -4.86
N GLN A 46 -17.35 -0.57 -5.34
CA GLN A 46 -18.64 -0.39 -4.68
C GLN A 46 -19.52 -1.66 -4.70
N ASN A 47 -19.35 -2.49 -5.73
CA ASN A 47 -20.05 -3.77 -5.85
C ASN A 47 -19.26 -4.95 -5.24
N PHE A 48 -18.06 -4.72 -4.75
CA PHE A 48 -17.26 -5.77 -4.12
C PHE A 48 -17.87 -6.18 -2.77
N ASP A 49 -18.30 -7.41 -2.66
CA ASP A 49 -18.98 -8.01 -1.51
C ASP A 49 -18.02 -8.73 -0.54
N GLY A 50 -16.74 -8.33 -0.52
CA GLY A 50 -15.72 -8.96 0.30
C GLY A 50 -15.56 -8.33 1.68
N ASP A 51 -14.68 -8.95 2.46
CA ASP A 51 -14.41 -8.53 3.85
C ASP A 51 -13.33 -7.43 3.93
N TYR A 52 -12.32 -7.53 3.06
CA TYR A 52 -11.14 -6.65 3.11
C TYR A 52 -10.72 -6.15 1.73
N ILE A 53 -10.24 -4.91 1.68
CA ILE A 53 -9.50 -4.33 0.57
C ILE A 53 -8.09 -3.99 1.07
N ILE A 54 -7.04 -4.52 0.42
CA ILE A 54 -5.65 -4.17 0.70
C ILE A 54 -5.17 -3.24 -0.41
N ASN A 55 -4.96 -1.96 -0.05
CA ASN A 55 -4.54 -0.95 -1.01
C ASN A 55 -3.01 -0.82 -1.07
N CYS A 56 -2.43 -1.41 -2.12
CA CYS A 56 -1.01 -1.29 -2.47
C CYS A 56 -0.77 -0.33 -3.64
N ILE A 57 -1.80 0.42 -4.09
CA ILE A 57 -1.65 1.44 -5.13
C ILE A 57 -1.06 2.71 -4.50
N GLY A 58 -0.04 3.25 -5.16
CA GLY A 58 0.56 4.53 -4.82
C GLY A 58 1.42 5.06 -5.95
N ALA A 59 1.51 6.39 -6.04
CA ALA A 59 2.40 7.10 -6.94
C ALA A 59 3.72 7.37 -6.23
N ILE A 60 4.84 7.19 -6.94
CA ILE A 60 6.19 7.45 -6.43
C ILE A 60 6.96 8.39 -7.35
N PRO A 61 7.91 9.19 -6.82
CA PRO A 61 8.66 10.19 -7.62
C PRO A 61 9.42 9.62 -8.82
N GLN A 62 9.84 8.35 -8.74
CA GLN A 62 10.55 7.67 -9.82
C GLN A 62 9.68 7.40 -11.07
N ARG A 63 8.35 7.54 -10.95
CA ARG A 63 7.40 7.21 -12.02
C ARG A 63 6.50 8.37 -12.45
N THR A 64 6.25 9.34 -11.58
CA THR A 64 5.32 10.44 -11.85
C THR A 64 5.52 11.61 -10.90
N ASN A 65 5.03 12.78 -11.32
CA ASN A 65 4.91 13.97 -10.49
C ASN A 65 3.45 14.23 -10.06
N ASP A 66 2.49 13.38 -10.44
CA ASP A 66 1.11 13.44 -9.97
C ASP A 66 0.90 12.43 -8.84
N PHE A 67 0.77 12.94 -7.62
CA PHE A 67 0.62 12.16 -6.40
C PHE A 67 -0.83 12.13 -5.86
N LYS A 68 -1.81 12.58 -6.64
CA LYS A 68 -3.22 12.62 -6.20
C LYS A 68 -3.75 11.28 -5.72
N VAL A 69 -3.40 10.20 -6.41
CA VAL A 69 -3.83 8.85 -6.03
C VAL A 69 -3.43 8.48 -4.60
N ASN A 70 -2.34 9.04 -4.06
CA ASN A 70 -1.86 8.74 -2.72
C ASN A 70 -2.80 9.24 -1.61
N TYR A 71 -3.65 10.23 -1.87
CA TYR A 71 -4.62 10.71 -0.89
C TYR A 71 -6.08 10.52 -1.34
N GLU A 72 -6.38 10.67 -2.62
CA GLU A 72 -7.76 10.53 -3.11
C GLU A 72 -8.28 9.09 -2.98
N LEU A 73 -7.48 8.11 -3.42
CA LEU A 73 -7.90 6.71 -3.41
C LEU A 73 -8.14 6.16 -2.00
N PRO A 74 -7.22 6.25 -1.03
CA PRO A 74 -7.47 5.69 0.30
C PRO A 74 -8.63 6.37 1.04
N ILE A 75 -8.82 7.68 0.85
CA ILE A 75 -9.97 8.40 1.39
C ILE A 75 -11.27 7.88 0.74
N TRP A 76 -11.29 7.80 -0.59
CA TRP A 76 -12.45 7.31 -1.32
C TRP A 76 -12.84 5.88 -0.93
N LEU A 77 -11.86 5.00 -0.71
CA LEU A 77 -12.10 3.63 -0.25
C LEU A 77 -12.81 3.59 1.10
N ASP A 78 -12.34 4.38 2.06
CA ASP A 78 -12.96 4.46 3.40
C ASP A 78 -14.41 4.97 3.34
N GLU A 79 -14.68 5.92 2.45
CA GLU A 79 -15.99 6.59 2.35
C GLU A 79 -17.00 5.84 1.50
N ASN A 80 -16.57 5.05 0.50
CA ASN A 80 -17.45 4.53 -0.54
C ASN A 80 -17.49 3.00 -0.64
N THR A 81 -16.81 2.28 0.25
CA THR A 81 -16.88 0.81 0.34
C THR A 81 -17.30 0.38 1.73
N ASP A 82 -17.91 -0.80 1.83
CA ASP A 82 -18.29 -1.38 3.12
C ASP A 82 -17.21 -2.30 3.72
N CYS A 83 -16.12 -2.52 2.98
CA CYS A 83 -15.01 -3.37 3.38
C CYS A 83 -14.11 -2.69 4.42
N ARG A 84 -13.43 -3.51 5.21
CA ARG A 84 -12.27 -3.08 5.99
C ARG A 84 -11.09 -2.83 5.06
N VAL A 85 -10.42 -1.70 5.18
CA VAL A 85 -9.31 -1.29 4.30
C VAL A 85 -7.99 -1.34 5.04
N ILE A 86 -6.98 -1.99 4.45
CA ILE A 86 -5.58 -1.92 4.90
C ILE A 86 -4.83 -1.06 3.89
N HIS A 87 -4.22 0.02 4.34
CA HIS A 87 -3.53 0.97 3.48
C HIS A 87 -2.06 1.14 3.88
N GLN A 88 -1.19 1.19 2.86
CA GLN A 88 0.23 1.49 3.04
C GLN A 88 0.42 3.00 3.23
N ASP A 89 0.81 3.40 4.42
CA ASP A 89 1.17 4.76 4.78
C ASP A 89 2.71 4.95 4.78
N THR A 90 3.18 6.15 5.09
CA THR A 90 4.61 6.50 5.14
C THR A 90 5.03 6.95 6.54
N ASP A 91 6.27 6.69 6.88
CA ASP A 91 6.93 7.25 8.06
C ASP A 91 7.67 8.58 7.77
N SER A 92 7.66 9.06 6.53
CA SER A 92 8.29 10.32 6.09
C SER A 92 7.51 11.57 6.50
N TRP A 93 7.00 11.62 7.74
CA TRP A 93 6.17 12.74 8.23
C TRP A 93 6.90 14.06 8.41
N LYS A 94 8.23 14.05 8.40
CA LYS A 94 9.07 15.25 8.48
C LYS A 94 9.41 15.85 7.12
N GLU A 95 9.28 15.08 6.06
CA GLU A 95 9.57 15.52 4.72
C GLU A 95 8.50 16.53 4.23
N LYS A 96 8.92 17.50 3.41
CA LYS A 96 8.04 18.56 2.91
C LYS A 96 7.90 18.52 1.38
N ASP A 97 8.37 17.47 0.75
CA ASP A 97 8.16 17.28 -0.69
C ASP A 97 6.70 16.89 -0.99
N GLU A 98 6.28 17.09 -2.23
CA GLU A 98 4.89 16.85 -2.66
C GLU A 98 4.45 15.38 -2.48
N TYR A 99 5.37 14.44 -2.67
CA TYR A 99 5.08 13.02 -2.44
C TYR A 99 4.74 12.75 -0.98
N SER A 100 5.62 13.15 -0.06
CA SER A 100 5.42 12.98 1.39
C SER A 100 4.16 13.70 1.87
N LEU A 101 3.94 14.93 1.40
CA LEU A 101 2.73 15.71 1.73
C LEU A 101 1.45 15.02 1.24
N SER A 102 1.47 14.37 0.07
CA SER A 102 0.31 13.62 -0.43
C SER A 102 -0.05 12.45 0.49
N LYS A 103 0.94 11.71 0.98
CA LYS A 103 0.75 10.61 1.95
C LYS A 103 0.26 11.12 3.30
N ILE A 104 0.89 12.17 3.83
CA ILE A 104 0.51 12.79 5.11
C ILE A 104 -0.94 13.29 5.06
N ARG A 105 -1.39 13.84 3.93
CA ARG A 105 -2.79 14.28 3.75
C ARG A 105 -3.78 13.14 3.93
N ALA A 106 -3.53 11.98 3.32
CA ALA A 106 -4.36 10.79 3.50
C ALA A 106 -4.36 10.32 4.96
N SER A 107 -3.15 10.19 5.54
CA SER A 107 -2.94 9.74 6.90
C SER A 107 -3.71 10.60 7.92
N ASN A 108 -3.58 11.93 7.82
CA ASN A 108 -4.27 12.86 8.71
C ASN A 108 -5.81 12.76 8.56
N TYR A 109 -6.30 12.71 7.33
CA TYR A 109 -7.73 12.59 7.09
C TYR A 109 -8.29 11.28 7.68
N LEU A 110 -7.67 10.15 7.37
CA LEU A 110 -8.11 8.84 7.82
C LEU A 110 -7.98 8.65 9.33
N ALA A 111 -6.96 9.24 9.96
CA ALA A 111 -6.82 9.22 11.41
C ALA A 111 -7.99 9.92 12.12
N LEU A 112 -8.46 11.04 11.56
CA LEU A 112 -9.54 11.85 12.13
C LEU A 112 -10.93 11.33 11.76
N HIS A 113 -11.15 10.97 10.50
CA HIS A 113 -12.47 10.72 9.94
C HIS A 113 -12.68 9.26 9.51
N GLY A 114 -11.61 8.53 9.16
CA GLY A 114 -11.69 7.16 8.67
C GLY A 114 -12.35 6.23 9.71
N SER A 115 -13.20 5.34 9.23
CA SER A 115 -13.93 4.39 10.05
C SER A 115 -13.60 2.93 9.74
N ARG A 116 -13.18 2.65 8.51
CA ARG A 116 -12.93 1.30 7.97
C ARG A 116 -11.46 1.05 7.64
N THR A 117 -10.61 2.09 7.65
CA THR A 117 -9.21 1.99 7.23
C THR A 117 -8.26 1.87 8.40
N LYS A 118 -7.36 0.88 8.32
CA LYS A 118 -6.15 0.82 9.15
C LYS A 118 -4.92 1.02 8.27
N MET A 119 -3.98 1.80 8.78
CA MET A 119 -2.78 2.21 8.07
C MET A 119 -1.56 1.55 8.67
N ILE A 120 -0.75 0.88 7.84
CA ILE A 120 0.57 0.39 8.23
C ILE A 120 1.58 1.47 7.86
N LYS A 121 2.12 2.13 8.88
CA LYS A 121 2.99 3.30 8.73
C LYS A 121 4.46 2.90 8.67
N THR A 122 4.99 2.76 7.47
CA THR A 122 6.37 2.31 7.28
C THR A 122 6.89 2.65 5.88
N CYS A 123 8.21 2.74 5.72
CA CYS A 123 8.87 2.60 4.44
C CYS A 123 8.98 1.14 4.06
N VAL A 124 8.92 0.82 2.78
CA VAL A 124 8.93 -0.56 2.28
C VAL A 124 10.05 -0.76 1.27
N ILE A 125 10.79 -1.87 1.43
CA ILE A 125 11.82 -2.30 0.48
C ILE A 125 11.45 -3.67 -0.11
N GLY A 126 11.66 -3.84 -1.42
CA GLY A 126 11.41 -5.10 -2.11
C GLY A 126 11.79 -5.04 -3.58
N TYR A 127 11.65 -6.17 -4.26
CA TYR A 127 11.82 -6.25 -5.70
C TYR A 127 10.68 -5.56 -6.44
N ASP A 128 11.01 -4.74 -7.43
CA ASP A 128 10.04 -4.09 -8.30
C ASP A 128 10.16 -4.62 -9.74
N ARG A 129 9.07 -5.07 -10.32
CA ARG A 129 9.04 -5.51 -11.71
C ARG A 129 9.50 -4.44 -12.70
N GLY A 130 9.29 -3.16 -12.35
CA GLY A 130 9.77 -2.01 -13.10
C GLY A 130 11.25 -1.67 -12.89
N LYS A 131 11.96 -2.40 -12.01
CA LYS A 131 13.39 -2.24 -11.70
C LYS A 131 13.76 -0.82 -11.25
N VAL A 132 12.88 -0.13 -10.54
CA VAL A 132 13.11 1.24 -10.02
C VAL A 132 13.27 1.29 -8.51
N SER A 133 13.20 0.14 -7.82
CA SER A 133 13.38 0.08 -6.37
C SER A 133 14.85 0.26 -5.97
N LEU A 134 15.07 0.67 -4.72
CA LEU A 134 16.41 0.74 -4.13
C LEU A 134 17.12 -0.62 -4.19
N LEU A 135 16.39 -1.71 -3.95
CA LEU A 135 16.94 -3.06 -4.01
C LEU A 135 17.36 -3.45 -5.42
N ASP A 136 16.53 -3.15 -6.44
CA ASP A 136 16.86 -3.44 -7.83
C ASP A 136 18.07 -2.61 -8.31
N TRP A 137 18.12 -1.33 -7.93
CA TRP A 137 19.29 -0.49 -8.19
C TRP A 137 20.57 -1.08 -7.60
N PHE A 138 20.54 -1.46 -6.31
CA PHE A 138 21.69 -2.05 -5.64
C PHE A 138 22.17 -3.33 -6.33
N LEU A 139 21.25 -4.25 -6.62
CA LEU A 139 21.58 -5.54 -7.23
C LEU A 139 22.03 -5.44 -8.70
N SER A 140 21.66 -4.38 -9.40
CA SER A 140 22.08 -4.12 -10.79
C SER A 140 23.33 -3.24 -10.89
N SER A 141 23.82 -2.71 -9.78
CA SER A 141 25.02 -1.86 -9.77
C SER A 141 26.26 -2.68 -10.05
N GLU A 142 27.09 -2.20 -10.99
CA GLU A 142 28.39 -2.77 -11.29
C GLU A 142 29.48 -2.05 -10.49
N GLY A 143 30.39 -2.83 -9.89
CA GLY A 143 31.52 -2.30 -9.09
C GLY A 143 31.15 -1.99 -7.63
N GLU A 144 31.86 -1.03 -7.04
CA GLU A 144 31.70 -0.68 -5.63
C GLU A 144 30.50 0.24 -5.41
N VAL A 145 29.67 -0.08 -4.43
CA VAL A 145 28.57 0.75 -3.96
C VAL A 145 28.85 1.22 -2.56
N TYR A 146 28.85 2.53 -2.34
CA TYR A 146 29.07 3.12 -1.04
C TYR A 146 27.77 3.17 -0.23
N GLY A 147 27.81 2.72 1.02
CA GLY A 147 26.72 2.78 1.98
C GLY A 147 27.07 3.64 3.19
N TYR A 148 26.03 4.08 3.89
CA TYR A 148 26.21 4.80 5.15
C TYR A 148 26.33 3.81 6.32
N THR A 149 27.31 4.00 7.21
CA THR A 149 27.54 3.11 8.36
C THR A 149 26.62 3.41 9.55
N GLU A 150 26.04 4.61 9.59
CA GLU A 150 25.17 5.07 10.69
C GLU A 150 23.77 5.47 10.18
N CYS A 151 23.28 4.78 9.14
CA CYS A 151 21.95 4.97 8.61
C CYS A 151 20.98 3.97 9.25
N TYR A 152 20.28 4.41 10.28
CA TYR A 152 19.25 3.59 10.94
C TYR A 152 17.94 3.67 10.16
N TRP A 153 17.37 2.52 9.88
CA TRP A 153 16.14 2.39 9.14
C TRP A 153 15.15 1.47 9.87
N ASN A 154 13.93 1.93 10.04
CA ASN A 154 12.84 1.20 10.73
C ASN A 154 11.77 0.68 9.76
N GLY A 155 12.07 0.62 8.46
CA GLY A 155 11.13 0.13 7.46
C GLY A 155 11.00 -1.40 7.45
N ASN A 156 10.08 -1.88 6.61
CA ASN A 156 9.77 -3.28 6.42
C ASN A 156 10.16 -3.77 5.01
N THR A 157 10.43 -5.05 4.90
CA THR A 157 10.39 -5.70 3.59
C THR A 157 8.93 -5.84 3.12
N THR A 158 8.73 -5.98 1.80
CA THR A 158 7.39 -6.26 1.26
C THR A 158 6.76 -7.52 1.86
N LEU A 159 7.59 -8.49 2.25
CA LEU A 159 7.12 -9.72 2.92
C LEU A 159 6.64 -9.44 4.35
N GLN A 160 7.43 -8.72 5.16
CA GLN A 160 7.01 -8.34 6.52
C GLN A 160 5.72 -7.51 6.51
N TRP A 161 5.56 -6.63 5.50
CA TRP A 161 4.33 -5.87 5.34
C TRP A 161 3.12 -6.78 5.02
N ALA A 162 3.32 -7.81 4.17
CA ALA A 162 2.28 -8.80 3.89
C ALA A 162 1.93 -9.64 5.13
N GLU A 163 2.90 -9.97 5.98
CA GLU A 163 2.69 -10.64 7.26
C GLU A 163 1.87 -9.77 8.22
N GLN A 164 2.16 -8.48 8.27
CA GLN A 164 1.37 -7.51 9.05
C GLN A 164 -0.07 -7.40 8.55
N CYS A 165 -0.32 -7.50 7.24
CA CYS A 165 -1.69 -7.56 6.72
C CYS A 165 -2.46 -8.76 7.27
N VAL A 166 -1.85 -9.95 7.30
CA VAL A 166 -2.47 -11.16 7.86
C VAL A 166 -2.73 -10.99 9.36
N GLU A 167 -1.78 -10.41 10.09
CA GLU A 167 -1.95 -10.12 11.53
C GLU A 167 -3.10 -9.12 11.77
N LEU A 168 -3.21 -8.06 10.97
CA LEU A 168 -4.32 -7.11 11.03
C LEU A 168 -5.66 -7.76 10.72
N ILE A 169 -5.73 -8.60 9.70
CA ILE A 169 -6.93 -9.34 9.31
C ILE A 169 -7.42 -10.22 10.48
N ASN A 170 -6.51 -10.97 11.09
CA ASN A 170 -6.84 -11.91 12.17
C ASN A 170 -7.17 -11.22 13.50
N ASN A 171 -6.66 -10.03 13.72
CA ASN A 171 -6.76 -9.31 15.00
C ASN A 171 -7.26 -7.86 14.82
N TRP A 172 -8.19 -7.63 13.89
CA TRP A 172 -8.62 -6.29 13.50
C TRP A 172 -8.97 -5.38 14.69
N GLU A 173 -9.72 -5.87 15.64
CA GLU A 173 -10.20 -5.05 16.78
C GLU A 173 -9.09 -4.72 17.80
N LYS A 174 -7.99 -5.46 17.77
CA LYS A 174 -6.85 -5.26 18.69
C LYS A 174 -6.01 -4.04 18.34
N TYR A 175 -5.93 -3.68 17.06
CA TYR A 175 -5.05 -2.64 16.60
C TYR A 175 -5.75 -1.30 16.42
N ALA A 176 -5.02 -0.20 16.65
CA ALA A 176 -5.46 1.15 16.35
C ALA A 176 -5.58 1.39 14.83
N LYS A 177 -6.05 2.57 14.43
CA LYS A 177 -6.14 2.97 13.01
C LYS A 177 -4.76 3.07 12.33
N THR A 178 -3.72 3.33 13.08
CA THR A 178 -2.33 3.39 12.60
C THR A 178 -1.47 2.44 13.41
N THR A 179 -0.72 1.59 12.74
CA THR A 179 0.21 0.61 13.31
C THR A 179 1.57 0.71 12.63
#